data_62cc973ecae072433879c268d0891906
#
_entry.id   62cc973ecae072433879c268d0891906
#
_cell.length_a   1.000
_cell.length_b   1.000
_cell.length_c   1.000
_cell.angle_alpha   90.00
_cell.angle_beta   90.00
_cell.angle_gamma   90.00
#
_symmetry.space_group_name_H-M   'P 1'
#
loop_
_entity.id
_entity.type
_entity.pdbx_description
1 polymer ?
#
loop_
_entity_poly.entity_id
_entity_poly.type
_entity_poly.pdbx_seq_one_letter_code
_entity_poly.pdbx_strand_id
1 'polypeptide(L)'
;MSLVPVRVTSVGEYGAAAWAEGLRFKLPAELPARLNWRVTASGDLSLEPGSLPAPPDSIGQMRELAAFTERPPASSRLPLNYQRVPGRLRAAIGSAIGRWNRGRSDRWAAFPGWPLDLSADLLFDLSLPTGPYPPSPATVVLTHDIDSPEGLQNLVARFLAVEEAAGARSTSFIVPCGWPVDHALASEVTARGNEIGVHGFDHGNRTPFASDVERRRRVDAARSFAEQYGSAGYRAPSLLRTRPLLRDLARRYRYDSSIPTSGGLFPVPNNGCASARPFAIEGILELPLSMPRDGSLRFLGYSPDEIAGLWIDCADVIARSGGVVVLLTHCEARFSGSTPMFDAYCRLLDHVSGHPERFKFERAVDVADRVAPGGISEPAWTS
;
A
#
# COMPACT_ATOMS: atom_id res chain seq x y z
N MET A 1 -23.09 -1.01 -0.34
CA MET A 1 -22.80 -2.44 -0.40
C MET A 1 -22.54 -2.96 1.00
N SER A 2 -23.27 -3.98 1.47
CA SER A 2 -23.04 -4.64 2.77
C SER A 2 -21.97 -5.71 2.58
N LEU A 3 -20.97 -5.74 3.47
CA LEU A 3 -19.90 -6.75 3.44
C LEU A 3 -20.07 -7.74 4.58
N VAL A 4 -19.83 -9.01 4.28
CA VAL A 4 -19.83 -10.09 5.28
C VAL A 4 -18.42 -10.70 5.37
N PRO A 5 -17.94 -10.98 6.60
CA PRO A 5 -16.69 -11.71 6.78
C PRO A 5 -16.90 -13.18 6.40
N VAL A 6 -15.95 -13.72 5.68
CA VAL A 6 -15.97 -15.11 5.21
C VAL A 6 -14.59 -15.74 5.36
N ARG A 7 -14.56 -17.06 5.56
CA ARG A 7 -13.34 -17.87 5.48
C ARG A 7 -13.49 -18.82 4.31
N VAL A 8 -12.50 -18.84 3.42
CA VAL A 8 -12.49 -19.75 2.28
C VAL A 8 -11.93 -21.10 2.71
N THR A 9 -12.73 -22.17 2.58
CA THR A 9 -12.31 -23.53 2.92
C THR A 9 -11.90 -24.32 1.69
N SER A 10 -12.47 -23.98 0.53
CA SER A 10 -12.12 -24.59 -0.76
C SER A 10 -12.53 -23.66 -1.89
N VAL A 11 -11.78 -23.66 -2.97
CA VAL A 11 -12.09 -22.93 -4.21
C VAL A 11 -12.39 -23.87 -5.39
N GLY A 12 -12.38 -25.19 -5.17
CA GLY A 12 -12.73 -26.20 -6.18
C GLY A 12 -11.85 -26.10 -7.45
N GLU A 13 -12.48 -25.93 -8.61
CA GLU A 13 -11.78 -25.86 -9.90
C GLU A 13 -11.10 -24.51 -10.20
N TYR A 14 -11.27 -23.51 -9.34
CA TYR A 14 -10.69 -22.17 -9.52
C TYR A 14 -9.22 -22.13 -9.06
N GLY A 15 -8.34 -22.80 -9.82
CA GLY A 15 -6.91 -22.96 -9.48
C GLY A 15 -6.17 -21.64 -9.27
N ALA A 16 -6.57 -20.55 -9.99
CA ALA A 16 -6.01 -19.21 -9.75
C ALA A 16 -6.30 -18.67 -8.35
N ALA A 17 -7.39 -19.09 -7.71
CA ALA A 17 -7.81 -18.68 -6.38
C ALA A 17 -7.35 -19.64 -5.28
N ALA A 18 -6.59 -20.70 -5.58
CA ALA A 18 -6.14 -21.71 -4.60
C ALA A 18 -5.36 -21.11 -3.42
N TRP A 19 -4.68 -19.99 -3.63
CA TRP A 19 -3.98 -19.25 -2.57
C TRP A 19 -4.89 -18.75 -1.44
N ALA A 20 -6.19 -18.64 -1.71
CA ALA A 20 -7.18 -18.11 -0.76
C ALA A 20 -7.65 -19.13 0.27
N GLU A 21 -7.38 -20.43 0.07
CA GLU A 21 -7.83 -21.47 0.97
C GLU A 21 -7.24 -21.27 2.38
N GLY A 22 -8.10 -21.39 3.38
CA GLY A 22 -7.77 -21.15 4.79
C GLY A 22 -7.77 -19.69 5.22
N LEU A 23 -7.83 -18.74 4.28
CA LEU A 23 -7.77 -17.31 4.55
C LEU A 23 -9.18 -16.70 4.77
N ARG A 24 -9.18 -15.48 5.31
CA ARG A 24 -10.39 -14.71 5.59
C ARG A 24 -10.50 -13.53 4.65
N PHE A 25 -11.73 -13.24 4.23
CA PHE A 25 -12.05 -12.16 3.30
C PHE A 25 -13.29 -11.42 3.74
N LYS A 26 -13.59 -10.31 3.05
CA LYS A 26 -14.85 -9.59 3.15
C LYS A 26 -15.46 -9.51 1.77
N LEU A 27 -16.61 -10.11 1.63
CA LEU A 27 -17.30 -10.16 0.35
C LEU A 27 -18.66 -9.44 0.45
N PRO A 28 -19.15 -8.86 -0.66
CA PRO A 28 -20.50 -8.36 -0.74
C PRO A 28 -21.50 -9.45 -0.37
N ALA A 29 -22.46 -9.10 0.49
CA ALA A 29 -23.41 -10.08 1.06
C ALA A 29 -24.23 -10.82 0.00
N GLU A 30 -24.45 -10.19 -1.16
CA GLU A 30 -25.18 -10.77 -2.30
C GLU A 30 -24.35 -11.73 -3.16
N LEU A 31 -23.03 -11.67 -3.08
CA LEU A 31 -22.15 -12.50 -3.93
C LEU A 31 -22.24 -14.01 -3.61
N PRO A 32 -22.25 -14.46 -2.36
CA PRO A 32 -22.37 -15.88 -2.04
C PRO A 32 -23.54 -16.57 -2.76
N ALA A 33 -24.70 -15.91 -2.78
CA ALA A 33 -25.89 -16.45 -3.44
C ALA A 33 -25.75 -16.53 -4.97
N ARG A 34 -25.02 -15.59 -5.58
CA ARG A 34 -24.80 -15.55 -7.03
C ARG A 34 -23.76 -16.56 -7.50
N LEU A 35 -22.80 -16.87 -6.64
CA LEU A 35 -21.68 -17.76 -6.98
C LEU A 35 -21.91 -19.21 -6.56
N ASN A 36 -23.13 -19.56 -6.11
CA ASN A 36 -23.44 -20.88 -5.54
C ASN A 36 -22.48 -21.31 -4.41
N TRP A 37 -22.02 -20.34 -3.64
CA TRP A 37 -21.17 -20.64 -2.50
C TRP A 37 -21.98 -21.21 -1.36
N ARG A 38 -21.50 -22.28 -0.79
CA ARG A 38 -22.04 -22.73 0.49
C ARG A 38 -21.42 -21.90 1.61
N VAL A 39 -22.25 -21.13 2.30
CA VAL A 39 -21.90 -20.43 3.53
C VAL A 39 -22.32 -21.32 4.68
N THR A 40 -21.37 -21.80 5.47
CA THR A 40 -21.69 -22.53 6.71
C THR A 40 -22.16 -21.57 7.81
N ALA A 41 -22.77 -22.09 8.88
CA ALA A 41 -23.14 -21.30 10.03
C ALA A 41 -21.94 -20.59 10.72
N SER A 42 -20.74 -21.09 10.53
CA SER A 42 -19.48 -20.49 10.99
C SER A 42 -18.98 -19.35 10.10
N GLY A 43 -19.63 -19.07 8.96
CA GLY A 43 -19.16 -18.10 7.97
C GLY A 43 -18.07 -18.64 7.02
N ASP A 44 -17.89 -19.97 6.97
CA ASP A 44 -16.96 -20.60 6.04
C ASP A 44 -17.60 -20.68 4.64
N LEU A 45 -16.80 -20.44 3.61
CA LEU A 45 -17.19 -20.51 2.21
C LEU A 45 -16.52 -21.68 1.51
N SER A 46 -17.28 -22.42 0.73
CA SER A 46 -16.77 -23.39 -0.23
C SER A 46 -17.39 -23.10 -1.59
N LEU A 47 -16.57 -22.97 -2.63
CA LEU A 47 -16.99 -22.85 -4.01
C LEU A 47 -17.24 -24.24 -4.58
N GLU A 48 -18.40 -24.43 -5.18
CA GLU A 48 -18.75 -25.67 -5.85
C GLU A 48 -18.29 -25.68 -7.31
N PRO A 49 -17.93 -26.85 -7.87
CA PRO A 49 -17.69 -27.02 -9.29
C PRO A 49 -18.87 -26.47 -10.12
N GLY A 50 -18.56 -25.72 -11.17
CA GLY A 50 -19.57 -25.13 -12.04
C GLY A 50 -20.21 -23.84 -11.52
N SER A 51 -19.69 -23.24 -10.45
CA SER A 51 -20.08 -21.90 -10.01
C SER A 51 -19.83 -20.86 -11.10
N LEU A 52 -20.68 -19.84 -11.17
CA LEU A 52 -20.49 -18.75 -12.12
C LEU A 52 -19.31 -17.86 -11.72
N PRO A 53 -18.53 -17.32 -12.67
CA PRO A 53 -17.46 -16.39 -12.34
C PRO A 53 -18.00 -15.12 -11.68
N ALA A 54 -17.16 -14.50 -10.85
CA ALA A 54 -17.49 -13.23 -10.19
C ALA A 54 -17.75 -12.13 -11.22
N PRO A 55 -18.80 -11.31 -11.06
CA PRO A 55 -19.06 -10.21 -11.98
C PRO A 55 -17.90 -9.19 -11.96
N PRO A 56 -17.36 -8.76 -13.12
CA PRO A 56 -16.26 -7.79 -13.19
C PRO A 56 -16.54 -6.49 -12.43
N ASP A 57 -17.77 -5.98 -12.45
CA ASP A 57 -18.18 -4.78 -11.74
C ASP A 57 -17.98 -4.87 -10.21
N SER A 58 -18.08 -6.07 -9.65
CA SER A 58 -17.88 -6.29 -8.20
C SER A 58 -16.43 -6.05 -7.79
N ILE A 59 -15.47 -6.30 -8.67
CA ILE A 59 -14.03 -6.06 -8.42
C ILE A 59 -13.76 -4.57 -8.31
N GLY A 60 -14.25 -3.78 -9.27
CA GLY A 60 -14.14 -2.33 -9.26
C GLY A 60 -14.82 -1.71 -8.02
N GLN A 61 -16.03 -2.15 -7.71
CA GLN A 61 -16.76 -1.70 -6.52
C GLN A 61 -16.02 -2.03 -5.22
N MET A 62 -15.40 -3.22 -5.11
CA MET A 62 -14.60 -3.59 -3.94
C MET A 62 -13.37 -2.71 -3.80
N ARG A 63 -12.66 -2.46 -4.90
CA ARG A 63 -11.47 -1.59 -4.91
C ARG A 63 -11.79 -0.16 -4.50
N GLU A 64 -12.94 0.36 -4.90
CA GLU A 64 -13.35 1.74 -4.63
C GLU A 64 -14.06 1.93 -3.30
N LEU A 65 -14.64 0.88 -2.72
CA LEU A 65 -15.51 0.97 -1.55
C LEU A 65 -14.90 1.76 -0.38
N ALA A 66 -13.62 1.59 -0.16
CA ALA A 66 -12.89 2.25 0.93
C ALA A 66 -11.56 2.87 0.47
N ALA A 67 -11.43 3.09 -0.85
CA ALA A 67 -10.21 3.65 -1.43
C ALA A 67 -9.97 5.11 -1.01
N PHE A 68 -11.01 5.87 -0.70
CA PHE A 68 -10.91 7.30 -0.49
C PHE A 68 -11.12 7.73 0.97
N THR A 69 -10.47 8.82 1.35
CA THR A 69 -10.66 9.48 2.63
C THR A 69 -11.85 10.44 2.50
N GLU A 70 -13.00 10.04 2.98
CA GLU A 70 -14.24 10.83 2.83
C GLU A 70 -14.28 12.05 3.77
N ARG A 71 -13.68 11.96 4.94
CA ARG A 71 -13.73 13.03 5.95
C ARG A 71 -12.35 13.54 6.29
N PRO A 72 -12.15 14.88 6.30
CA PRO A 72 -10.89 15.47 6.71
C PRO A 72 -10.55 15.08 8.15
N PRO A 73 -9.36 14.49 8.42
CA PRO A 73 -8.94 14.17 9.78
C PRO A 73 -8.69 15.46 10.59
N ALA A 74 -8.69 15.35 11.92
CA ALA A 74 -8.44 16.49 12.81
C ALA A 74 -7.10 17.17 12.48
N SER A 75 -6.07 16.42 12.09
CA SER A 75 -4.74 16.94 11.73
C SER A 75 -4.77 17.89 10.53
N SER A 76 -5.73 17.72 9.59
CA SER A 76 -5.87 18.61 8.42
C SER A 76 -6.59 19.92 8.74
N ARG A 77 -7.30 19.98 9.87
CA ARG A 77 -8.12 21.13 10.31
C ARG A 77 -7.38 22.06 11.27
N LEU A 78 -6.20 21.67 11.76
CA LEU A 78 -5.43 22.49 12.66
C LEU A 78 -5.00 23.80 11.97
N PRO A 79 -4.97 24.94 12.68
CA PRO A 79 -4.55 26.23 12.11
C PRO A 79 -3.06 26.25 11.73
N LEU A 80 -2.27 25.33 12.31
CA LEU A 80 -0.85 25.13 12.02
C LEU A 80 -0.59 23.73 11.45
N ASN A 81 0.56 23.55 10.80
CA ASN A 81 0.98 22.22 10.37
C ASN A 81 1.17 21.32 11.60
N TYR A 82 0.49 20.18 11.66
CA TYR A 82 0.56 19.24 12.77
C TYR A 82 1.98 18.69 13.00
N GLN A 83 2.86 18.77 12.04
CA GLN A 83 4.28 18.41 12.19
C GLN A 83 5.01 19.29 13.21
N ARG A 84 4.48 20.49 13.49
CA ARG A 84 5.01 21.38 14.56
C ARG A 84 4.69 20.89 15.98
N VAL A 85 3.75 19.96 16.12
CA VAL A 85 3.50 19.28 17.41
C VAL A 85 4.71 18.40 17.73
N PRO A 86 5.27 18.46 18.95
CA PRO A 86 6.45 17.68 19.32
C PRO A 86 6.29 16.19 19.00
N GLY A 87 7.31 15.61 18.37
CA GLY A 87 7.24 14.22 17.86
C GLY A 87 6.93 13.20 18.97
N ARG A 88 7.43 13.40 20.18
CA ARG A 88 7.14 12.55 21.36
C ARG A 88 5.65 12.57 21.72
N LEU A 89 4.99 13.74 21.66
CA LEU A 89 3.56 13.86 21.94
C LEU A 89 2.73 13.18 20.83
N ARG A 90 3.09 13.40 19.57
CA ARG A 90 2.44 12.70 18.44
C ARG A 90 2.56 11.19 18.56
N ALA A 91 3.73 10.69 18.91
CA ALA A 91 3.98 9.27 19.12
C ALA A 91 3.17 8.69 20.28
N ALA A 92 3.10 9.41 21.43
CA ALA A 92 2.31 8.99 22.58
C ALA A 92 0.81 8.89 22.26
N ILE A 93 0.25 9.89 21.56
CA ILE A 93 -1.14 9.89 21.11
C ILE A 93 -1.35 8.73 20.11
N GLY A 94 -0.46 8.57 19.12
CA GLY A 94 -0.52 7.48 18.15
C GLY A 94 -0.51 6.11 18.81
N SER A 95 0.38 5.90 19.79
CA SER A 95 0.48 4.63 20.51
C SER A 95 -0.74 4.35 21.40
N ALA A 96 -1.34 5.38 22.02
CA ALA A 96 -2.55 5.20 22.83
C ALA A 96 -3.73 4.76 21.94
N ILE A 97 -3.95 5.44 20.81
CA ILE A 97 -4.99 5.11 19.84
C ILE A 97 -4.72 3.73 19.21
N GLY A 98 -3.45 3.43 18.90
CA GLY A 98 -3.04 2.16 18.30
C GLY A 98 -3.33 0.99 19.23
N ARG A 99 -2.90 1.05 20.49
CA ARG A 99 -3.18 0.00 21.47
C ARG A 99 -4.68 -0.24 21.66
N TRP A 100 -5.49 0.82 21.66
CA TRP A 100 -6.95 0.68 21.72
C TRP A 100 -7.53 -0.04 20.49
N ASN A 101 -6.92 0.15 19.32
CA ASN A 101 -7.37 -0.46 18.07
C ASN A 101 -6.77 -1.85 17.81
N ARG A 102 -5.74 -2.29 18.55
CA ARG A 102 -5.08 -3.58 18.32
C ARG A 102 -6.07 -4.75 18.28
N GLY A 103 -6.95 -4.86 19.27
CA GLY A 103 -7.94 -5.93 19.33
C GLY A 103 -9.05 -5.85 18.26
N ARG A 104 -9.10 -4.76 17.48
CA ARG A 104 -10.02 -4.63 16.34
C ARG A 104 -9.39 -5.12 15.05
N SER A 105 -8.07 -5.05 14.92
CA SER A 105 -7.35 -5.52 13.73
C SER A 105 -7.48 -7.03 13.54
N ASP A 106 -7.54 -7.80 14.63
CA ASP A 106 -7.63 -9.26 14.60
C ASP A 106 -8.95 -9.80 14.03
N ARG A 107 -9.94 -8.95 13.84
CA ARG A 107 -11.25 -9.32 13.28
C ARG A 107 -11.29 -9.31 11.76
N TRP A 108 -10.18 -8.97 11.11
CA TRP A 108 -10.18 -8.65 9.71
C TRP A 108 -9.31 -9.57 8.91
N ALA A 109 -9.89 -9.95 7.80
CA ALA A 109 -9.19 -10.11 6.59
C ALA A 109 -8.46 -11.41 6.35
N ALA A 110 -7.86 -11.49 5.20
CA ALA A 110 -7.19 -12.61 4.61
C ALA A 110 -6.09 -13.22 5.50
N PHE A 111 -5.65 -12.49 6.53
CA PHE A 111 -4.48 -12.91 7.31
C PHE A 111 -4.71 -12.78 8.82
N PRO A 112 -4.39 -13.80 9.65
CA PRO A 112 -4.45 -13.69 11.11
C PRO A 112 -3.43 -12.69 11.64
N GLY A 113 -3.85 -11.83 12.56
CA GLY A 113 -2.98 -10.86 13.24
C GLY A 113 -2.71 -9.56 12.48
N TRP A 114 -3.09 -9.48 11.21
CA TRP A 114 -3.10 -8.26 10.42
C TRP A 114 -4.28 -8.27 9.44
N PRO A 115 -4.98 -7.15 9.27
CA PRO A 115 -6.10 -7.07 8.34
C PRO A 115 -5.61 -6.91 6.89
N LEU A 116 -4.92 -7.89 6.35
CA LEU A 116 -4.54 -7.95 4.95
C LEU A 116 -5.77 -8.35 4.12
N ASP A 117 -6.48 -7.38 3.58
CA ASP A 117 -7.68 -7.60 2.79
C ASP A 117 -7.34 -7.75 1.29
N LEU A 118 -7.43 -8.96 0.78
CA LEU A 118 -7.23 -9.30 -0.63
C LEU A 118 -8.54 -9.71 -1.32
N SER A 119 -9.67 -9.22 -0.83
CA SER A 119 -10.98 -9.64 -1.31
C SER A 119 -11.24 -9.30 -2.77
N ALA A 120 -10.73 -8.16 -3.26
CA ALA A 120 -10.84 -7.82 -4.67
C ALA A 120 -9.96 -8.72 -5.57
N ASP A 121 -8.79 -9.13 -5.06
CA ASP A 121 -7.91 -10.05 -5.78
C ASP A 121 -8.51 -11.46 -5.85
N LEU A 122 -9.15 -11.92 -4.76
CA LEU A 122 -9.92 -13.17 -4.79
C LEU A 122 -11.02 -13.12 -5.85
N LEU A 123 -11.82 -12.05 -5.87
CA LEU A 123 -12.88 -11.90 -6.88
C LEU A 123 -12.34 -11.86 -8.30
N PHE A 124 -11.17 -11.23 -8.49
CA PHE A 124 -10.50 -11.22 -9.80
C PHE A 124 -10.13 -12.63 -10.23
N ASP A 125 -9.49 -13.43 -9.35
CA ASP A 125 -9.07 -14.79 -9.68
C ASP A 125 -10.26 -15.73 -9.92
N LEU A 126 -11.36 -15.51 -9.21
CA LEU A 126 -12.63 -16.21 -9.46
C LEU A 126 -13.31 -15.81 -10.78
N SER A 127 -12.90 -14.69 -11.40
CA SER A 127 -13.39 -14.29 -12.73
C SER A 127 -12.58 -14.88 -13.89
N LEU A 128 -11.41 -15.47 -13.58
CA LEU A 128 -10.55 -16.08 -14.58
C LEU A 128 -11.06 -17.47 -15.01
N PRO A 129 -10.71 -17.94 -16.22
CA PRO A 129 -10.95 -19.32 -16.61
C PRO A 129 -10.32 -20.30 -15.62
N THR A 130 -10.99 -21.43 -15.40
CA THR A 130 -10.47 -22.51 -14.56
C THR A 130 -9.18 -23.08 -15.15
N GLY A 131 -8.17 -23.32 -14.31
CA GLY A 131 -6.91 -23.93 -14.72
C GLY A 131 -5.72 -23.52 -13.84
N PRO A 132 -4.58 -24.21 -13.98
CA PRO A 132 -3.39 -23.86 -13.22
C PRO A 132 -2.84 -22.51 -13.68
N TYR A 133 -2.53 -21.65 -12.71
CA TYR A 133 -1.85 -20.38 -12.94
C TYR A 133 -0.33 -20.65 -12.88
N PRO A 134 0.46 -20.31 -13.91
CA PRO A 134 1.89 -20.55 -13.86
C PRO A 134 2.51 -19.68 -12.76
N PRO A 135 3.30 -20.27 -11.87
CA PRO A 135 4.02 -19.50 -10.86
C PRO A 135 5.03 -18.57 -11.56
N SER A 136 5.00 -17.30 -11.23
CA SER A 136 6.05 -16.35 -11.60
C SER A 136 6.52 -15.63 -10.34
N PRO A 137 7.79 -15.19 -10.27
CA PRO A 137 8.26 -14.44 -9.13
C PRO A 137 7.41 -13.20 -8.88
N ALA A 138 6.93 -13.04 -7.66
CA ALA A 138 6.18 -11.86 -7.24
C ALA A 138 7.11 -10.64 -7.17
N THR A 139 6.63 -9.50 -7.62
CA THR A 139 7.39 -8.26 -7.52
C THR A 139 7.36 -7.72 -6.10
N VAL A 140 8.53 -7.38 -5.57
CA VAL A 140 8.72 -6.69 -4.29
C VAL A 140 9.23 -5.28 -4.55
N VAL A 141 8.48 -4.31 -4.05
CA VAL A 141 8.79 -2.88 -4.15
C VAL A 141 9.08 -2.36 -2.74
N LEU A 142 10.33 -2.05 -2.48
CA LEU A 142 10.75 -1.41 -1.24
C LEU A 142 10.50 0.09 -1.37
N THR A 143 9.77 0.68 -0.42
CA THR A 143 9.51 2.11 -0.43
C THR A 143 9.74 2.77 0.91
N HIS A 144 10.22 4.02 0.88
CA HIS A 144 10.50 4.82 2.06
C HIS A 144 9.77 6.15 1.97
N ASP A 145 9.09 6.53 3.06
CA ASP A 145 8.60 7.88 3.24
C ASP A 145 9.64 8.68 4.03
N ILE A 146 10.17 9.73 3.42
CA ILE A 146 11.25 10.55 3.96
C ILE A 146 10.64 11.87 4.45
N ASP A 147 10.36 11.92 5.74
CA ASP A 147 9.66 13.03 6.40
C ASP A 147 10.59 14.12 6.94
N SER A 148 11.91 13.87 6.94
CA SER A 148 12.89 14.72 7.62
C SER A 148 14.30 14.57 7.05
N PRO A 149 15.21 15.54 7.35
CA PRO A 149 16.64 15.39 7.04
C PRO A 149 17.27 14.13 7.64
N GLU A 150 16.87 13.73 8.86
CA GLU A 150 17.33 12.51 9.51
C GLU A 150 16.97 11.27 8.68
N GLY A 151 15.74 11.21 8.16
CA GLY A 151 15.30 10.11 7.31
C GLY A 151 16.14 9.99 6.05
N LEU A 152 16.45 11.10 5.38
CA LEU A 152 17.28 11.11 4.18
C LEU A 152 18.72 10.69 4.47
N GLN A 153 19.31 11.16 5.58
CA GLN A 153 20.65 10.75 6.00
C GLN A 153 20.70 9.24 6.30
N ASN A 154 19.75 8.71 7.04
CA ASN A 154 19.69 7.30 7.39
C ASN A 154 19.43 6.43 6.14
N LEU A 155 18.61 6.88 5.20
CA LEU A 155 18.39 6.21 3.92
C LEU A 155 19.73 5.97 3.23
N VAL A 156 20.47 7.05 2.96
CA VAL A 156 21.74 6.99 2.21
C VAL A 156 22.81 6.21 2.97
N ALA A 157 22.93 6.45 4.30
CA ALA A 157 24.00 5.87 5.10
C ALA A 157 23.79 4.38 5.44
N ARG A 158 22.55 3.89 5.44
CA ARG A 158 22.26 2.55 5.97
C ARG A 158 21.36 1.72 5.04
N PHE A 159 20.18 2.23 4.65
CA PHE A 159 19.17 1.44 3.95
C PHE A 159 19.64 1.06 2.55
N LEU A 160 20.12 2.02 1.75
CA LEU A 160 20.58 1.75 0.40
C LEU A 160 21.71 0.71 0.35
N ALA A 161 22.58 0.65 1.36
CA ALA A 161 23.68 -0.31 1.39
C ALA A 161 23.18 -1.76 1.56
N VAL A 162 22.22 -2.00 2.45
CA VAL A 162 21.67 -3.36 2.65
C VAL A 162 20.76 -3.77 1.49
N GLU A 163 20.05 -2.83 0.89
CA GLU A 163 19.24 -3.07 -0.30
C GLU A 163 20.10 -3.47 -1.51
N GLU A 164 21.18 -2.72 -1.74
CA GLU A 164 22.13 -3.05 -2.79
C GLU A 164 22.78 -4.42 -2.58
N ALA A 165 23.14 -4.75 -1.33
CA ALA A 165 23.68 -6.06 -1.00
C ALA A 165 22.67 -7.19 -1.26
N ALA A 166 21.36 -6.92 -1.11
CA ALA A 166 20.27 -7.83 -1.45
C ALA A 166 19.90 -7.83 -2.95
N GLY A 167 20.57 -7.03 -3.78
CA GLY A 167 20.26 -6.87 -5.21
C GLY A 167 19.02 -6.01 -5.49
N ALA A 168 18.55 -5.25 -4.50
CA ALA A 168 17.36 -4.40 -4.60
C ALA A 168 17.71 -2.96 -5.00
N ARG A 169 16.70 -2.28 -5.55
CA ARG A 169 16.62 -0.82 -5.69
C ARG A 169 15.26 -0.40 -5.17
N SER A 170 15.23 0.69 -4.42
CA SER A 170 14.01 1.18 -3.77
C SER A 170 13.47 2.46 -4.39
N THR A 171 12.28 2.85 -3.95
CA THR A 171 11.65 4.13 -4.25
C THR A 171 11.48 4.94 -2.97
N SER A 172 12.05 6.14 -2.92
CA SER A 172 11.96 7.03 -1.75
C SER A 172 11.06 8.22 -2.05
N PHE A 173 9.94 8.32 -1.35
CA PHE A 173 9.03 9.45 -1.45
C PHE A 173 9.48 10.55 -0.49
N ILE A 174 9.94 11.69 -1.02
CA ILE A 174 10.52 12.79 -0.25
C ILE A 174 9.51 13.93 -0.16
N VAL A 175 9.38 14.55 1.03
CA VAL A 175 8.58 15.75 1.24
C VAL A 175 9.32 16.98 0.70
N PRO A 176 8.88 17.61 -0.40
CA PRO A 176 9.69 18.63 -1.10
C PRO A 176 9.67 20.00 -0.45
N CYS A 177 8.60 20.35 0.27
CA CYS A 177 8.37 21.71 0.77
C CYS A 177 8.17 21.78 2.30
N GLY A 178 8.43 20.70 3.02
CA GLY A 178 8.25 20.63 4.47
C GLY A 178 9.50 21.01 5.27
N TRP A 179 10.66 20.81 4.68
CA TRP A 179 11.98 21.03 5.26
C TRP A 179 13.02 21.26 4.16
N PRO A 180 14.19 21.84 4.44
CA PRO A 180 15.26 21.97 3.44
C PRO A 180 15.82 20.60 3.05
N VAL A 181 15.57 20.18 1.82
CA VAL A 181 16.09 18.92 1.30
C VAL A 181 17.58 19.08 0.99
N ASP A 182 18.40 18.14 1.47
CA ASP A 182 19.80 18.04 1.07
C ASP A 182 19.87 17.45 -0.34
N HIS A 183 20.09 18.31 -1.32
CA HIS A 183 20.13 17.92 -2.73
C HIS A 183 21.32 17.04 -3.09
N ALA A 184 22.42 17.08 -2.33
CA ALA A 184 23.56 16.20 -2.54
C ALA A 184 23.18 14.75 -2.17
N LEU A 185 22.58 14.55 -1.01
CA LEU A 185 22.06 13.23 -0.60
C LEU A 185 20.96 12.73 -1.52
N ALA A 186 20.01 13.59 -1.93
CA ALA A 186 18.97 13.20 -2.87
C ALA A 186 19.56 12.77 -4.24
N SER A 187 20.58 13.50 -4.73
CA SER A 187 21.27 13.12 -5.98
C SER A 187 22.03 11.80 -5.83
N GLU A 188 22.58 11.50 -4.65
CA GLU A 188 23.21 10.21 -4.37
C GLU A 188 22.21 9.05 -4.47
N VAL A 189 20.97 9.22 -3.96
CA VAL A 189 19.92 8.22 -4.08
C VAL A 189 19.70 7.83 -5.55
N THR A 190 19.55 8.83 -6.43
CA THR A 190 19.35 8.57 -7.86
C THR A 190 20.61 8.04 -8.56
N ALA A 191 21.79 8.54 -8.21
CA ALA A 191 23.06 8.06 -8.77
C ALA A 191 23.31 6.57 -8.45
N ARG A 192 22.77 6.08 -7.34
CA ARG A 192 22.80 4.65 -6.96
C ARG A 192 21.67 3.83 -7.60
N GLY A 193 20.93 4.40 -8.55
CA GLY A 193 19.90 3.71 -9.34
C GLY A 193 18.54 3.59 -8.64
N ASN A 194 18.36 4.22 -7.48
CA ASN A 194 17.06 4.24 -6.78
C ASN A 194 16.16 5.35 -7.35
N GLU A 195 14.87 5.21 -7.12
CA GLU A 195 13.87 6.19 -7.54
C GLU A 195 13.59 7.20 -6.41
N ILE A 196 13.41 8.47 -6.77
CA ILE A 196 12.81 9.47 -5.90
C ILE A 196 11.40 9.76 -6.39
N GLY A 197 10.41 9.58 -5.51
CA GLY A 197 9.03 10.01 -5.66
C GLY A 197 8.72 11.25 -4.81
N VAL A 198 7.52 11.80 -4.96
CA VAL A 198 7.04 12.97 -4.22
C VAL A 198 6.15 12.54 -3.06
N HIS A 199 6.48 12.97 -1.83
CA HIS A 199 5.65 12.75 -0.63
C HIS A 199 4.81 13.98 -0.27
N GLY A 200 3.81 14.25 -1.10
CA GLY A 200 2.93 15.39 -0.90
C GLY A 200 3.61 16.75 -1.12
N PHE A 201 3.14 17.78 -0.42
CA PHE A 201 3.69 19.13 -0.47
C PHE A 201 4.56 19.42 0.77
N ASP A 202 3.94 19.58 1.95
CA ASP A 202 4.56 19.99 3.21
C ASP A 202 4.31 19.02 4.36
N HIS A 203 3.82 17.83 4.06
CA HIS A 203 3.34 16.83 5.02
C HIS A 203 2.24 17.36 5.98
N GLY A 204 1.52 18.42 5.60
CA GLY A 204 0.54 19.09 6.46
C GLY A 204 -0.84 18.41 6.50
N ASN A 205 -1.06 17.32 5.78
CA ASN A 205 -2.33 16.61 5.67
C ASN A 205 -3.51 17.43 5.08
N ARG A 206 -3.25 18.63 4.52
CA ARG A 206 -4.27 19.57 4.04
C ARG A 206 -4.56 19.43 2.56
N THR A 207 -3.55 19.04 1.78
CA THR A 207 -3.62 19.03 0.31
C THR A 207 -4.86 18.31 -0.23
N PRO A 208 -5.24 17.10 0.23
CA PRO A 208 -6.41 16.39 -0.28
C PRO A 208 -7.74 17.11 -0.06
N PHE A 209 -7.81 17.97 0.97
CA PHE A 209 -9.04 18.65 1.42
C PHE A 209 -9.05 20.15 1.16
N ALA A 210 -8.04 20.67 0.48
CA ALA A 210 -7.95 22.06 0.08
C ALA A 210 -8.94 22.35 -1.06
N SER A 211 -9.23 23.65 -1.29
CA SER A 211 -9.96 24.07 -2.48
C SER A 211 -9.20 23.63 -3.75
N ASP A 212 -9.89 23.52 -4.87
CA ASP A 212 -9.31 23.09 -6.14
C ASP A 212 -8.09 23.95 -6.53
N VAL A 213 -8.17 25.26 -6.35
CA VAL A 213 -7.08 26.19 -6.64
C VAL A 213 -5.87 25.91 -5.76
N GLU A 214 -6.08 25.82 -4.44
CA GLU A 214 -4.98 25.60 -3.50
C GLU A 214 -4.40 24.18 -3.61
N ARG A 215 -5.23 23.18 -3.88
CA ARG A 215 -4.76 21.79 -4.08
C ARG A 215 -3.86 21.71 -5.31
N ARG A 216 -4.28 22.28 -6.46
CA ARG A 216 -3.46 22.32 -7.67
C ARG A 216 -2.18 23.11 -7.46
N ARG A 217 -2.25 24.27 -6.80
CA ARG A 217 -1.07 25.06 -6.46
C ARG A 217 -0.04 24.23 -5.66
N ARG A 218 -0.48 23.40 -4.69
CA ARG A 218 0.40 22.54 -3.90
C ARG A 218 0.98 21.39 -4.72
N VAL A 219 0.18 20.77 -5.56
CA VAL A 219 0.63 19.71 -6.47
C VAL A 219 1.65 20.27 -7.47
N ASP A 220 1.38 21.46 -8.04
CA ASP A 220 2.29 22.13 -8.98
C ASP A 220 3.59 22.61 -8.30
N ALA A 221 3.53 23.09 -7.06
CA ALA A 221 4.73 23.49 -6.33
C ALA A 221 5.68 22.33 -6.04
N ALA A 222 5.17 21.11 -5.86
CA ALA A 222 5.99 19.91 -5.71
C ALA A 222 6.58 19.43 -7.06
N ARG A 223 6.09 19.95 -8.18
CA ARG A 223 6.48 19.53 -9.52
C ARG A 223 7.94 19.87 -9.85
N SER A 224 8.43 21.03 -9.45
CA SER A 224 9.83 21.42 -9.71
C SER A 224 10.81 20.45 -9.08
N PHE A 225 10.51 19.95 -7.88
CA PHE A 225 11.26 18.87 -7.23
C PHE A 225 11.15 17.56 -8.03
N ALA A 226 9.95 17.20 -8.45
CA ALA A 226 9.74 16.00 -9.25
C ALA A 226 10.53 16.04 -10.57
N GLU A 227 10.53 17.17 -11.28
CA GLU A 227 11.26 17.36 -12.52
C GLU A 227 12.79 17.25 -12.32
N GLN A 228 13.30 17.81 -11.22
CA GLN A 228 14.73 17.77 -10.89
C GLN A 228 15.27 16.32 -10.75
N TYR A 229 14.46 15.40 -10.20
CA TYR A 229 14.86 14.02 -9.95
C TYR A 229 14.18 13.00 -10.87
N GLY A 230 13.46 13.45 -11.90
CA GLY A 230 12.75 12.55 -12.80
C GLY A 230 11.65 11.75 -12.10
N SER A 231 11.03 12.29 -11.04
CA SER A 231 10.03 11.59 -10.23
C SER A 231 8.78 11.28 -11.03
N ALA A 232 8.43 10.00 -11.14
CA ALA A 232 7.22 9.54 -11.81
C ALA A 232 6.06 9.31 -10.84
N GLY A 233 6.35 9.10 -9.56
CA GLY A 233 5.41 8.68 -8.53
C GLY A 233 5.07 9.70 -7.48
N TYR A 234 3.87 9.55 -6.91
CA TYR A 234 3.39 10.35 -5.80
C TYR A 234 2.89 9.44 -4.67
N ARG A 235 3.06 9.91 -3.44
CA ARG A 235 2.44 9.33 -2.24
C ARG A 235 1.93 10.43 -1.33
N ALA A 236 0.66 10.34 -0.95
CA ALA A 236 0.05 11.32 -0.06
C ALA A 236 0.51 11.14 1.39
N PRO A 237 0.89 12.21 2.10
CA PRO A 237 1.16 12.16 3.53
C PRO A 237 0.02 11.52 4.32
N SER A 238 0.38 10.68 5.28
CA SER A 238 -0.58 9.88 6.06
C SER A 238 -1.54 9.05 5.21
N LEU A 239 -1.22 8.81 3.94
CA LEU A 239 -2.05 8.11 2.96
C LEU A 239 -3.45 8.75 2.79
N LEU A 240 -3.57 10.06 2.97
CA LEU A 240 -4.82 10.79 2.82
C LEU A 240 -5.06 11.11 1.34
N ARG A 241 -6.14 10.58 0.80
CA ARG A 241 -6.46 10.65 -0.63
C ARG A 241 -7.93 10.91 -0.86
N THR A 242 -8.21 11.72 -1.86
CA THR A 242 -9.56 12.06 -2.31
C THR A 242 -9.64 11.95 -3.82
N ARG A 243 -10.83 11.75 -4.39
CA ARG A 243 -11.00 11.70 -5.85
C ARG A 243 -10.46 12.95 -6.54
N PRO A 244 -10.72 14.18 -6.06
CA PRO A 244 -10.16 15.38 -6.68
C PRO A 244 -8.61 15.41 -6.64
N LEU A 245 -7.98 14.91 -5.57
CA LEU A 245 -6.52 14.83 -5.52
C LEU A 245 -6.00 13.88 -6.61
N LEU A 246 -6.54 12.67 -6.72
CA LEU A 246 -6.07 11.70 -7.71
C LEU A 246 -6.23 12.22 -9.14
N ARG A 247 -7.34 12.89 -9.45
CA ARG A 247 -7.54 13.55 -10.77
C ARG A 247 -6.50 14.65 -11.06
N ASP A 248 -6.12 15.43 -10.05
CA ASP A 248 -5.06 16.42 -10.22
C ASP A 248 -3.68 15.75 -10.38
N LEU A 249 -3.42 14.64 -9.67
CA LEU A 249 -2.19 13.84 -9.80
C LEU A 249 -2.07 13.17 -11.16
N ALA A 250 -3.16 12.63 -11.71
CA ALA A 250 -3.19 11.97 -13.02
C ALA A 250 -2.63 12.82 -14.16
N ARG A 251 -2.65 14.15 -14.01
CA ARG A 251 -2.11 15.12 -14.98
C ARG A 251 -0.61 15.38 -14.83
N ARG A 252 0.03 14.84 -13.76
CA ARG A 252 1.40 15.21 -13.36
C ARG A 252 2.29 14.02 -13.11
N TYR A 253 1.72 12.94 -12.62
CA TYR A 253 2.43 11.73 -12.19
C TYR A 253 1.92 10.53 -12.97
N ARG A 254 2.76 9.52 -13.10
CA ARG A 254 2.43 8.28 -13.81
C ARG A 254 1.71 7.29 -12.89
N TYR A 255 2.04 7.32 -11.60
CA TYR A 255 1.41 6.47 -10.60
C TYR A 255 1.27 7.19 -9.25
N ASP A 256 0.31 6.73 -8.48
CA ASP A 256 0.12 7.04 -7.06
C ASP A 256 0.31 5.76 -6.23
N SER A 257 0.78 5.90 -5.00
CA SER A 257 0.89 4.79 -4.04
C SER A 257 0.36 5.23 -2.67
N SER A 258 -0.85 5.79 -2.67
CA SER A 258 -1.49 6.33 -1.46
C SER A 258 -2.61 5.45 -0.93
N ILE A 259 -3.12 4.48 -1.70
CA ILE A 259 -4.22 3.63 -1.28
C ILE A 259 -3.65 2.34 -0.68
N PRO A 260 -3.83 2.08 0.62
CA PRO A 260 -3.43 0.81 1.20
C PRO A 260 -4.38 -0.31 0.76
N THR A 261 -3.88 -1.53 0.72
CA THR A 261 -4.71 -2.71 0.54
C THR A 261 -5.74 -2.81 1.66
N SER A 262 -5.31 -2.55 2.89
CA SER A 262 -6.19 -2.50 4.06
C SER A 262 -5.67 -1.54 5.12
N GLY A 263 -6.58 -0.78 5.70
CA GLY A 263 -6.27 0.15 6.77
C GLY A 263 -5.61 1.44 6.30
N GLY A 264 -5.54 2.41 7.12
CA GLY A 264 -4.79 3.66 6.96
C GLY A 264 -3.65 3.71 7.96
N LEU A 265 -3.55 4.81 8.72
CA LEU A 265 -2.64 4.92 9.84
C LEU A 265 -2.88 3.82 10.88
N PHE A 266 -4.17 3.54 11.14
CA PHE A 266 -4.60 2.39 11.93
C PHE A 266 -5.49 1.51 11.06
N PRO A 267 -5.28 0.18 11.06
CA PRO A 267 -6.14 -0.72 10.33
C PRO A 267 -7.55 -0.65 10.91
N VAL A 268 -8.44 -0.19 10.08
CA VAL A 268 -9.87 -0.20 10.35
C VAL A 268 -10.58 -0.88 9.20
N PRO A 269 -11.71 -1.52 9.47
CA PRO A 269 -12.53 -2.09 8.43
C PRO A 269 -12.86 -1.08 7.33
N ASN A 270 -12.87 -1.55 6.07
CA ASN A 270 -13.24 -0.74 4.92
C ASN A 270 -12.40 0.56 4.79
N ASN A 271 -11.09 0.43 4.90
CA ASN A 271 -10.17 1.54 4.69
C ASN A 271 -8.99 1.07 3.84
N GLY A 272 -9.27 0.76 2.60
CA GLY A 272 -8.29 0.30 1.62
C GLY A 272 -8.98 -0.21 0.36
N CYS A 273 -8.20 -0.60 -0.63
CA CYS A 273 -8.71 -1.06 -1.92
C CYS A 273 -8.94 -2.58 -2.00
N ALA A 274 -8.69 -3.31 -0.95
CA ALA A 274 -8.82 -4.78 -0.91
C ALA A 274 -8.05 -5.53 -2.02
N SER A 275 -6.98 -4.93 -2.54
CA SER A 275 -6.17 -5.48 -3.63
C SER A 275 -4.69 -5.20 -3.39
N ALA A 276 -3.82 -6.16 -3.69
CA ALA A 276 -2.38 -5.99 -3.80
C ALA A 276 -1.92 -5.85 -5.26
N ARG A 277 -2.84 -5.87 -6.23
CA ARG A 277 -2.54 -5.71 -7.64
C ARG A 277 -2.73 -4.26 -8.07
N PRO A 278 -1.82 -3.71 -8.90
CA PRO A 278 -1.99 -2.37 -9.46
C PRO A 278 -3.27 -2.26 -10.28
N PHE A 279 -3.92 -1.11 -10.23
CA PHE A 279 -5.14 -0.83 -10.99
C PHE A 279 -5.29 0.64 -11.33
N ALA A 280 -6.08 0.94 -12.36
CA ALA A 280 -6.42 2.30 -12.72
C ALA A 280 -7.54 2.87 -11.84
N ILE A 281 -7.37 4.10 -11.35
CA ILE A 281 -8.39 4.82 -10.59
C ILE A 281 -8.27 6.33 -10.84
N GLU A 282 -9.38 7.00 -11.15
CA GLU A 282 -9.41 8.47 -11.43
C GLU A 282 -8.36 8.94 -12.46
N GLY A 283 -8.03 8.11 -13.44
CA GLY A 283 -7.08 8.42 -14.53
C GLY A 283 -5.60 8.24 -14.17
N ILE A 284 -5.27 7.70 -13.00
CA ILE A 284 -3.90 7.38 -12.59
C ILE A 284 -3.75 5.90 -12.25
N LEU A 285 -2.54 5.35 -12.41
CA LEU A 285 -2.22 4.02 -11.92
C LEU A 285 -2.03 4.08 -10.40
N GLU A 286 -2.80 3.31 -9.66
CA GLU A 286 -2.55 3.05 -8.24
C GLU A 286 -1.65 1.82 -8.09
N LEU A 287 -0.56 1.98 -7.36
CA LEU A 287 0.26 0.89 -6.84
C LEU A 287 -0.07 0.73 -5.36
N PRO A 288 -0.97 -0.21 -4.99
CA PRO A 288 -1.46 -0.32 -3.64
C PRO A 288 -0.34 -0.58 -2.63
N LEU A 289 -0.41 0.09 -1.47
CA LEU A 289 0.45 -0.20 -0.35
C LEU A 289 -0.03 -1.50 0.30
N SER A 290 0.54 -2.62 -0.14
CA SER A 290 0.01 -3.95 0.19
C SER A 290 0.50 -4.49 1.53
N MET A 291 1.65 -4.03 2.00
CA MET A 291 2.24 -4.47 3.27
C MET A 291 1.82 -3.59 4.45
N PRO A 292 1.74 -4.16 5.65
CA PRO A 292 1.58 -3.38 6.87
C PRO A 292 2.82 -2.51 7.12
N ARG A 293 2.61 -1.19 7.21
CA ARG A 293 3.72 -0.23 7.39
C ARG A 293 4.25 -0.20 8.82
N ASP A 294 5.53 0.12 8.96
CA ASP A 294 6.25 0.17 10.22
C ASP A 294 5.59 1.07 11.29
N GLY A 295 5.18 2.28 10.92
CA GLY A 295 4.55 3.22 11.85
C GLY A 295 3.23 2.69 12.41
N SER A 296 2.40 2.04 11.60
CA SER A 296 1.15 1.45 12.07
C SER A 296 1.39 0.31 13.05
N LEU A 297 2.28 -0.61 12.72
CA LEU A 297 2.61 -1.75 13.57
C LEU A 297 3.20 -1.30 14.91
N ARG A 298 4.12 -0.34 14.90
CA ARG A 298 4.68 0.22 16.12
C ARG A 298 3.62 0.91 17.00
N PHE A 299 2.72 1.68 16.43
CA PHE A 299 1.63 2.31 17.18
C PHE A 299 0.64 1.29 17.74
N LEU A 300 0.43 0.18 17.04
CA LEU A 300 -0.36 -0.95 17.53
C LEU A 300 0.37 -1.75 18.62
N GLY A 301 1.66 -1.49 18.86
CA GLY A 301 2.45 -2.10 19.91
C GLY A 301 3.05 -3.46 19.56
N TYR A 302 3.25 -3.74 18.26
CA TYR A 302 4.02 -4.90 17.83
C TYR A 302 5.50 -4.71 18.14
N SER A 303 6.14 -5.77 18.60
CA SER A 303 7.61 -5.82 18.75
C SER A 303 8.30 -5.95 17.40
N PRO A 304 9.60 -5.59 17.30
CA PRO A 304 10.36 -5.77 16.06
C PRO A 304 10.35 -7.21 15.53
N ASP A 305 10.40 -8.21 16.41
CA ASP A 305 10.34 -9.62 16.01
C ASP A 305 8.97 -10.01 15.45
N GLU A 306 7.88 -9.57 16.10
CA GLU A 306 6.53 -9.74 15.57
C GLU A 306 6.36 -9.05 14.21
N ILE A 307 6.96 -7.86 14.03
CA ILE A 307 6.92 -7.10 12.77
C ILE A 307 7.64 -7.86 11.67
N ALA A 308 8.85 -8.36 11.93
CA ALA A 308 9.61 -9.12 10.94
C ALA A 308 8.86 -10.38 10.49
N GLY A 309 8.34 -11.16 11.43
CA GLY A 309 7.52 -12.34 11.13
C GLY A 309 6.29 -11.98 10.31
N LEU A 310 5.56 -10.95 10.73
CA LEU A 310 4.35 -10.51 10.02
C LEU A 310 4.65 -9.99 8.60
N TRP A 311 5.74 -9.28 8.40
CA TRP A 311 6.15 -8.83 7.06
C TRP A 311 6.46 -10.01 6.14
N ILE A 312 7.20 -11.01 6.63
CA ILE A 312 7.52 -12.22 5.87
C ILE A 312 6.23 -12.97 5.49
N ASP A 313 5.37 -13.22 6.46
CA ASP A 313 4.12 -13.93 6.24
C ASP A 313 3.20 -13.19 5.26
N CYS A 314 3.09 -11.86 5.38
CA CYS A 314 2.31 -11.04 4.43
C CYS A 314 2.90 -11.08 3.02
N ALA A 315 4.22 -10.98 2.88
CA ALA A 315 4.89 -11.07 1.59
C ALA A 315 4.61 -12.41 0.91
N ASP A 316 4.66 -13.50 1.66
CA ASP A 316 4.37 -14.84 1.17
C ASP A 316 2.92 -15.02 0.71
N VAL A 317 1.96 -14.46 1.43
CA VAL A 317 0.54 -14.48 1.03
C VAL A 317 0.31 -13.65 -0.22
N ILE A 318 0.85 -12.42 -0.26
CA ILE A 318 0.71 -11.52 -1.41
C ILE A 318 1.36 -12.15 -2.65
N ALA A 319 2.54 -12.77 -2.51
CA ALA A 319 3.20 -13.45 -3.62
C ALA A 319 2.33 -14.57 -4.20
N ARG A 320 1.74 -15.41 -3.35
CA ARG A 320 0.83 -16.47 -3.80
C ARG A 320 -0.42 -15.95 -4.48
N SER A 321 -0.91 -14.76 -4.08
CA SER A 321 -2.08 -14.14 -4.71
C SER A 321 -1.78 -13.49 -6.07
N GLY A 322 -0.52 -13.46 -6.52
CA GLY A 322 -0.09 -12.74 -7.72
C GLY A 322 -0.12 -11.22 -7.56
N GLY A 323 -0.15 -10.74 -6.32
CA GLY A 323 -0.06 -9.32 -5.99
C GLY A 323 1.37 -8.79 -6.05
N VAL A 324 1.51 -7.47 -5.89
CA VAL A 324 2.79 -6.78 -5.72
C VAL A 324 3.00 -6.51 -4.23
N VAL A 325 4.14 -6.95 -3.72
CA VAL A 325 4.56 -6.72 -2.32
C VAL A 325 5.11 -5.30 -2.22
N VAL A 326 4.32 -4.35 -1.76
CA VAL A 326 4.74 -2.94 -1.59
C VAL A 326 4.89 -2.63 -0.12
N LEU A 327 6.13 -2.52 0.35
CA LEU A 327 6.47 -2.17 1.73
C LEU A 327 6.71 -0.67 1.85
N LEU A 328 6.15 -0.05 2.88
CA LEU A 328 6.48 1.30 3.33
C LEU A 328 7.19 1.26 4.66
N THR A 329 8.37 1.87 4.71
CA THR A 329 9.12 2.15 5.95
C THR A 329 9.50 3.63 6.03
N HIS A 330 9.76 4.11 7.26
CA HIS A 330 10.33 5.43 7.51
C HIS A 330 11.75 5.25 8.04
N CYS A 331 12.72 5.93 7.42
CA CYS A 331 14.13 5.78 7.79
C CYS A 331 14.53 6.54 9.08
N GLU A 332 13.62 7.29 9.68
CA GLU A 332 13.85 7.98 10.96
C GLU A 332 14.04 7.00 12.13
N ALA A 333 14.90 7.37 13.10
CA ALA A 333 15.23 6.55 14.27
C ALA A 333 14.02 6.17 15.14
N ARG A 334 12.93 6.92 15.06
CA ARG A 334 11.68 6.57 15.76
C ARG A 334 10.90 5.43 15.11
N PHE A 335 11.27 5.03 13.89
CA PHE A 335 10.64 3.98 13.09
C PHE A 335 11.67 2.92 12.67
N SER A 336 11.73 2.59 11.38
CA SER A 336 12.66 1.57 10.86
C SER A 336 14.12 1.98 10.91
N GLY A 337 14.45 3.28 11.14
CA GLY A 337 15.80 3.74 11.40
C GLY A 337 16.36 3.34 12.78
N SER A 338 15.55 2.91 13.76
CA SER A 338 16.04 2.33 15.01
C SER A 338 16.68 0.96 14.77
N THR A 339 17.75 0.61 15.52
CA THR A 339 18.46 -0.64 15.31
C THR A 339 17.54 -1.88 15.31
N PRO A 340 16.65 -2.10 16.30
CA PRO A 340 15.82 -3.30 16.29
C PRO A 340 14.83 -3.36 15.10
N MET A 341 14.35 -2.21 14.63
CA MET A 341 13.45 -2.16 13.48
C MET A 341 14.21 -2.28 12.16
N PHE A 342 15.43 -1.77 12.09
CA PHE A 342 16.31 -1.96 10.95
C PHE A 342 16.70 -3.43 10.80
N ASP A 343 16.97 -4.13 11.92
CA ASP A 343 17.23 -5.58 11.90
C ASP A 343 15.99 -6.36 11.42
N ALA A 344 14.78 -5.94 11.83
CA ALA A 344 13.54 -6.52 11.31
C ALA A 344 13.38 -6.29 9.78
N TYR A 345 13.78 -5.12 9.30
CA TYR A 345 13.83 -4.83 7.86
C TYR A 345 14.82 -5.71 7.11
N CYS A 346 16.04 -5.87 7.63
CA CYS A 346 17.05 -6.76 7.06
C CYS A 346 16.57 -8.22 6.98
N ARG A 347 15.86 -8.71 7.98
CA ARG A 347 15.28 -10.08 7.96
C ARG A 347 14.28 -10.27 6.82
N LEU A 348 13.48 -9.27 6.50
CA LEU A 348 12.61 -9.33 5.31
C LEU A 348 13.44 -9.33 4.01
N LEU A 349 14.48 -8.48 3.92
CA LEU A 349 15.37 -8.48 2.75
C LEU A 349 16.04 -9.85 2.55
N ASP A 350 16.55 -10.45 3.63
CA ASP A 350 17.17 -11.78 3.59
C ASP A 350 16.19 -12.85 3.13
N HIS A 351 14.93 -12.79 3.62
CA HIS A 351 13.88 -13.72 3.19
C HIS A 351 13.59 -13.57 1.69
N VAL A 352 13.40 -12.36 1.21
CA VAL A 352 13.08 -12.08 -0.20
C VAL A 352 14.24 -12.45 -1.12
N SER A 353 15.46 -12.01 -0.82
CA SER A 353 16.63 -12.28 -1.63
C SER A 353 17.05 -13.75 -1.60
N GLY A 354 16.74 -14.46 -0.51
CA GLY A 354 16.98 -15.90 -0.37
C GLY A 354 16.03 -16.79 -1.18
N HIS A 355 14.96 -16.23 -1.77
CA HIS A 355 13.96 -16.98 -2.55
C HIS A 355 13.71 -16.37 -3.94
N PRO A 356 14.73 -16.30 -4.82
CA PRO A 356 14.62 -15.63 -6.12
C PRO A 356 13.61 -16.31 -7.07
N GLU A 357 13.27 -17.56 -6.83
CA GLU A 357 12.22 -18.28 -7.56
C GLU A 357 10.81 -17.77 -7.23
N ARG A 358 10.65 -17.12 -6.07
CA ARG A 358 9.37 -16.62 -5.57
C ARG A 358 9.25 -15.10 -5.64
N PHE A 359 10.37 -14.39 -5.57
CA PHE A 359 10.40 -12.94 -5.46
C PHE A 359 11.42 -12.33 -6.42
N LYS A 360 11.11 -11.11 -6.87
CA LYS A 360 12.04 -10.23 -7.58
C LYS A 360 11.87 -8.80 -7.12
N PHE A 361 12.94 -8.04 -7.00
CA PHE A 361 12.87 -6.63 -6.68
C PHE A 361 12.65 -5.79 -7.95
N GLU A 362 11.77 -4.79 -7.85
CA GLU A 362 11.57 -3.74 -8.85
C GLU A 362 11.33 -2.41 -8.11
N ARG A 363 11.69 -1.27 -8.72
CA ARG A 363 11.26 0.05 -8.23
C ARG A 363 9.78 0.26 -8.58
N ALA A 364 9.13 1.20 -7.91
CA ALA A 364 7.72 1.49 -8.19
C ALA A 364 7.50 1.98 -9.63
N VAL A 365 8.43 2.77 -10.19
CA VAL A 365 8.38 3.22 -11.58
C VAL A 365 8.50 2.04 -12.56
N ASP A 366 9.32 1.04 -12.27
CA ASP A 366 9.49 -0.13 -13.15
C ASP A 366 8.18 -0.95 -13.23
N VAL A 367 7.49 -1.06 -12.10
CA VAL A 367 6.14 -1.67 -12.06
C VAL A 367 5.15 -0.85 -12.88
N ALA A 368 5.16 0.48 -12.71
CA ALA A 368 4.27 1.37 -13.45
C ALA A 368 4.51 1.26 -14.97
N ASP A 369 5.77 1.22 -15.39
CA ASP A 369 6.15 1.09 -16.79
C ASP A 369 5.69 -0.24 -17.41
N ARG A 370 5.76 -1.31 -16.64
CA ARG A 370 5.34 -2.64 -17.07
C ARG A 370 3.82 -2.79 -17.15
N VAL A 371 3.09 -2.21 -16.18
CA VAL A 371 1.63 -2.36 -16.07
C VAL A 371 0.88 -1.40 -16.98
N ALA A 372 1.37 -0.18 -17.14
CA ALA A 372 0.76 0.86 -17.97
C ALA A 372 1.82 1.55 -18.86
N PRO A 373 2.38 0.84 -19.85
CA PRO A 373 3.36 1.44 -20.75
C PRO A 373 2.74 2.62 -21.50
N GLY A 374 3.34 3.81 -21.35
CA GLY A 374 2.83 5.04 -21.95
C GLY A 374 1.77 5.79 -21.12
N GLY A 375 1.50 5.36 -19.89
CA GLY A 375 0.49 5.94 -19.01
C GLY A 375 -0.91 5.31 -19.23
N ILE A 376 -1.84 5.64 -18.33
CA ILE A 376 -3.24 5.23 -18.50
C ILE A 376 -3.85 6.17 -19.53
N SER A 377 -4.16 5.64 -20.73
CA SER A 377 -5.03 6.36 -21.68
C SER A 377 -6.38 6.55 -21.00
N GLU A 378 -6.91 7.80 -21.04
CA GLU A 378 -8.26 8.05 -20.54
C GLU A 378 -9.22 7.02 -21.13
N PRO A 379 -10.01 6.31 -20.30
CA PRO A 379 -11.08 5.49 -20.85
C PRO A 379 -12.01 6.44 -21.60
N ALA A 380 -12.40 6.02 -22.81
CA ALA A 380 -13.37 6.74 -23.64
C ALA A 380 -14.77 6.71 -22.98
N TRP A 381 -14.93 7.45 -21.88
CA TRP A 381 -16.19 7.70 -21.17
C TRP A 381 -16.64 9.16 -21.33
N THR A 382 -16.36 9.77 -22.49
CA THR A 382 -16.95 11.05 -22.86
C THR A 382 -17.59 10.94 -24.25
N SER A 383 -18.78 10.45 -24.28
CA SER A 383 -19.81 10.85 -25.24
C SER A 383 -21.19 10.50 -24.69
#